data_9cc4708bd7d1f66a5376f99cac97f79e
#
_entry.id   9cc4708bd7d1f66a5376f99cac97f79e
#
_cell.length_a   1.000
_cell.length_b   1.000
_cell.length_c   1.000
_cell.angle_alpha   90.00
_cell.angle_beta   90.00
_cell.angle_gamma   90.00
#
_symmetry.space_group_name_H-M   'P 1'
#
loop_
_entity.id
_entity.type
_entity.pdbx_description
1 polymer ?
#
loop_
_entity_poly.entity_id
_entity_poly.type
_entity_poly.pdbx_seq_one_letter_code
_entity_poly.pdbx_strand_id
1 'polypeptide(L)'
;MELLNGKIKPIYFKYLSASFGTALIASVYSIVDVAMVGQYQGPEGTAALAVVAPLWNIIYSLGLLVGIGGSVLFSARRGGGRGDGSENQYFTAAAIGAVILAALAWAGIWCFEGPILTFFGADESLLALAQRYMQPIKPVFPLFLLNQLLAGFLRNDGNPGLATMSVLAGGIFNVFGDYFFVFPCDMGVYGAGLATAIGSGISFLVMLIHFVGRKNTLRLVRPERLGEKLRAISVTGFSTFFVDVAMGILTVLFNRQIMRWLGSDAMAVYGPIIQISTFAQCCAYSVGQASQPIISMNYGAAKAGRIRQTLRLALYTVAFFSIFWTALSLACPNFYIRIFMSPTPAILAIAPAIIRTYALSFPLLPLNIFSTYYFQAIMKPGAAFIVSVARGLVVSGVLILALPAVLGANALWLAMPITELLVAIYTVAAMKKYTKTLPATGDRL
;
A
#
# COMPACT_ATOMS: atom_id res chain seq x y z
N MET A 1 -14.91 -20.84 8.07
CA MET A 1 -14.22 -22.15 7.94
C MET A 1 -13.71 -22.46 6.52
N GLU A 2 -14.10 -21.69 5.50
CA GLU A 2 -13.64 -21.86 4.08
C GLU A 2 -12.11 -21.84 3.97
N LEU A 3 -11.43 -20.92 4.66
CA LEU A 3 -9.96 -20.76 4.62
C LEU A 3 -9.18 -21.97 5.15
N LEU A 4 -9.77 -22.76 6.06
CA LEU A 4 -9.12 -23.94 6.66
C LEU A 4 -9.38 -25.24 5.90
N ASN A 5 -10.54 -25.38 5.24
CA ASN A 5 -11.01 -26.66 4.71
C ASN A 5 -11.31 -26.62 3.20
N GLY A 6 -11.54 -25.43 2.62
CA GLY A 6 -11.82 -25.29 1.18
C GLY A 6 -10.57 -25.57 0.31
N LYS A 7 -10.78 -25.81 -0.99
CA LYS A 7 -9.69 -25.96 -1.97
C LYS A 7 -8.90 -24.65 -2.08
N ILE A 8 -7.57 -24.69 -1.94
CA ILE A 8 -6.70 -23.51 -1.90
C ILE A 8 -6.77 -22.68 -3.19
N LYS A 9 -6.72 -23.34 -4.35
CA LYS A 9 -6.68 -22.65 -5.64
C LYS A 9 -7.89 -21.71 -5.87
N PRO A 10 -9.16 -22.14 -5.72
CA PRO A 10 -10.31 -21.24 -5.86
C PRO A 10 -10.32 -20.11 -4.81
N ILE A 11 -9.97 -20.42 -3.56
CA ILE A 11 -9.91 -19.44 -2.49
C ILE A 11 -8.86 -18.38 -2.83
N TYR A 12 -7.66 -18.79 -3.21
CA TYR A 12 -6.57 -17.90 -3.55
C TYR A 12 -6.96 -16.93 -4.69
N PHE A 13 -7.53 -17.43 -5.79
CA PHE A 13 -7.93 -16.58 -6.91
C PHE A 13 -9.12 -15.67 -6.57
N LYS A 14 -10.06 -16.10 -5.72
CA LYS A 14 -11.14 -15.26 -5.19
C LYS A 14 -10.57 -14.06 -4.40
N TYR A 15 -9.58 -14.30 -3.53
CA TYR A 15 -8.93 -13.25 -2.75
C TYR A 15 -8.04 -12.37 -3.64
N LEU A 16 -7.35 -12.96 -4.61
CA LEU A 16 -6.50 -12.23 -5.53
C LEU A 16 -7.30 -11.26 -6.39
N SER A 17 -8.39 -11.72 -7.01
CA SER A 17 -9.26 -10.84 -7.81
C SER A 17 -9.88 -9.71 -6.97
N ALA A 18 -10.28 -9.99 -5.74
CA ALA A 18 -10.77 -8.97 -4.81
C ALA A 18 -9.69 -7.93 -4.48
N SER A 19 -8.48 -8.35 -4.16
CA SER A 19 -7.37 -7.43 -3.85
C SER A 19 -6.94 -6.61 -5.06
N PHE A 20 -6.90 -7.22 -6.23
CA PHE A 20 -6.64 -6.53 -7.50
C PHE A 20 -7.70 -5.48 -7.81
N GLY A 21 -8.98 -5.82 -7.68
CA GLY A 21 -10.08 -4.90 -7.88
C GLY A 21 -9.97 -3.67 -6.97
N THR A 22 -9.61 -3.88 -5.71
CA THR A 22 -9.36 -2.79 -4.76
C THR A 22 -8.22 -1.88 -5.21
N ALA A 23 -7.09 -2.46 -5.61
CA ALA A 23 -5.90 -1.70 -6.01
C ALA A 23 -6.12 -0.91 -7.31
N LEU A 24 -6.77 -1.53 -8.31
CA LEU A 24 -7.06 -0.89 -9.58
C LEU A 24 -7.99 0.31 -9.43
N ILE A 25 -9.11 0.16 -8.70
CA ILE A 25 -10.04 1.27 -8.54
C ILE A 25 -9.42 2.41 -7.73
N ALA A 26 -8.61 2.11 -6.72
CA ALA A 26 -7.90 3.12 -5.95
C ALA A 26 -6.94 3.93 -6.83
N SER A 27 -6.24 3.28 -7.77
CA SER A 27 -5.38 3.97 -8.73
C SER A 27 -6.19 4.82 -9.72
N VAL A 28 -7.32 4.30 -10.21
CA VAL A 28 -8.17 5.02 -11.17
C VAL A 28 -8.75 6.30 -10.58
N TYR A 29 -9.39 6.22 -9.40
CA TYR A 29 -9.99 7.43 -8.83
C TYR A 29 -8.94 8.47 -8.44
N SER A 30 -7.76 8.06 -7.98
CA SER A 30 -6.67 9.00 -7.68
C SER A 30 -6.18 9.77 -8.93
N ILE A 31 -6.10 9.09 -10.08
CA ILE A 31 -5.73 9.72 -11.34
C ILE A 31 -6.84 10.68 -11.81
N VAL A 32 -8.11 10.28 -11.66
CA VAL A 32 -9.26 11.11 -12.06
C VAL A 32 -9.35 12.37 -11.21
N ASP A 33 -9.18 12.26 -9.90
CA ASP A 33 -9.18 13.41 -8.97
C ASP A 33 -8.14 14.46 -9.40
N VAL A 34 -6.90 14.03 -9.62
CA VAL A 34 -5.82 14.93 -10.10
C VAL A 34 -6.16 15.52 -11.48
N ALA A 35 -6.72 14.73 -12.40
CA ALA A 35 -7.06 15.20 -13.74
C ALA A 35 -8.21 16.22 -13.72
N MET A 36 -9.27 16.00 -12.94
CA MET A 36 -10.41 16.91 -12.81
C MET A 36 -9.98 18.25 -12.21
N VAL A 37 -9.21 18.21 -11.12
CA VAL A 37 -8.67 19.43 -10.49
C VAL A 37 -7.71 20.14 -11.44
N GLY A 38 -6.86 19.41 -12.16
CA GLY A 38 -5.93 20.00 -13.14
C GLY A 38 -6.63 20.66 -14.33
N GLN A 39 -7.74 20.11 -14.81
CA GLN A 39 -8.53 20.72 -15.88
C GLN A 39 -9.29 21.98 -15.44
N TYR A 40 -9.73 22.03 -14.18
CA TYR A 40 -10.45 23.19 -13.65
C TYR A 40 -9.52 24.32 -13.18
N GLN A 41 -8.54 23.98 -12.33
CA GLN A 41 -7.66 24.97 -11.65
C GLN A 41 -6.28 25.09 -12.31
N GLY A 42 -5.99 24.28 -13.36
CA GLY A 42 -4.70 24.27 -14.02
C GLY A 42 -3.55 23.68 -13.18
N PRO A 43 -2.30 24.08 -13.49
CA PRO A 43 -1.11 23.54 -12.81
C PRO A 43 -1.08 23.77 -11.30
N GLU A 44 -1.62 24.89 -10.82
CA GLU A 44 -1.68 25.22 -9.37
C GLU A 44 -2.57 24.23 -8.62
N GLY A 45 -3.70 23.81 -9.21
CA GLY A 45 -4.58 22.80 -8.62
C GLY A 45 -3.89 21.46 -8.46
N THR A 46 -3.20 20.99 -9.49
CA THR A 46 -2.43 19.73 -9.41
C THR A 46 -1.28 19.81 -8.42
N ALA A 47 -0.61 20.95 -8.34
CA ALA A 47 0.45 21.20 -7.37
C ALA A 47 -0.09 21.20 -5.92
N ALA A 48 -1.26 21.78 -5.69
CA ALA A 48 -1.91 21.76 -4.38
C ALA A 48 -2.24 20.32 -3.92
N LEU A 49 -2.77 19.47 -4.83
CA LEU A 49 -3.00 18.04 -4.53
C LEU A 49 -1.70 17.30 -4.24
N ALA A 50 -0.61 17.62 -4.95
CA ALA A 50 0.70 17.02 -4.70
C ALA A 50 1.25 17.35 -3.30
N VAL A 51 0.99 18.56 -2.79
CA VAL A 51 1.32 18.94 -1.40
C VAL A 51 0.52 18.15 -0.37
N VAL A 52 -0.74 17.81 -0.68
CA VAL A 52 -1.60 17.03 0.22
C VAL A 52 -1.28 15.52 0.18
N ALA A 53 -0.70 15.01 -0.91
CA ALA A 53 -0.44 13.59 -1.10
C ALA A 53 0.34 12.90 0.05
N PRO A 54 1.36 13.49 0.68
CA PRO A 54 2.04 12.89 1.83
C PRO A 54 1.12 12.67 3.04
N LEU A 55 0.12 13.53 3.25
CA LEU A 55 -0.88 13.33 4.31
C LEU A 55 -1.70 12.07 4.08
N TRP A 56 -2.10 11.83 2.82
CA TRP A 56 -2.80 10.61 2.43
C TRP A 56 -1.97 9.37 2.70
N ASN A 57 -0.70 9.40 2.32
CA ASN A 57 0.21 8.27 2.55
C ASN A 57 0.36 7.97 4.04
N ILE A 58 0.47 8.97 4.89
CA ILE A 58 0.62 8.80 6.34
C ILE A 58 -0.66 8.21 6.96
N ILE A 59 -1.84 8.78 6.71
CA ILE A 59 -3.07 8.29 7.32
C ILE A 59 -3.43 6.90 6.83
N TYR A 60 -3.18 6.63 5.54
CA TYR A 60 -3.41 5.34 4.92
C TYR A 60 -2.49 4.26 5.53
N SER A 61 -1.20 4.55 5.64
CA SER A 61 -0.22 3.61 6.21
C SER A 61 -0.40 3.38 7.71
N LEU A 62 -0.87 4.38 8.47
CA LEU A 62 -1.30 4.18 9.86
C LEU A 62 -2.49 3.22 9.95
N GLY A 63 -3.43 3.33 9.02
CA GLY A 63 -4.54 2.37 8.89
C GLY A 63 -4.08 0.96 8.57
N LEU A 64 -3.10 0.81 7.67
CA LEU A 64 -2.49 -0.48 7.35
C LEU A 64 -1.73 -1.07 8.55
N LEU A 65 -1.04 -0.24 9.34
CA LEU A 65 -0.33 -0.69 10.55
C LEU A 65 -1.28 -1.44 11.48
N VAL A 66 -2.42 -0.84 11.82
CA VAL A 66 -3.39 -1.46 12.74
C VAL A 66 -4.26 -2.51 12.05
N GLY A 67 -4.63 -2.27 10.80
CA GLY A 67 -5.48 -3.17 10.02
C GLY A 67 -4.79 -4.50 9.68
N ILE A 68 -3.59 -4.45 9.12
CA ILE A 68 -2.80 -5.65 8.81
C ILE A 68 -2.26 -6.28 10.09
N GLY A 69 -1.64 -5.49 10.99
CA GLY A 69 -1.10 -6.01 12.22
C GLY A 69 -2.14 -6.73 13.07
N GLY A 70 -3.32 -6.13 13.25
CA GLY A 70 -4.40 -6.71 14.02
C GLY A 70 -5.07 -7.92 13.36
N SER A 71 -5.36 -7.83 12.07
CA SER A 71 -6.09 -8.88 11.34
C SER A 71 -5.27 -10.15 11.14
N VAL A 72 -3.95 -10.05 11.01
CA VAL A 72 -3.04 -11.20 10.94
C VAL A 72 -3.03 -11.95 12.27
N LEU A 73 -2.89 -11.24 13.40
CA LEU A 73 -2.92 -11.83 14.74
C LEU A 73 -4.29 -12.45 15.05
N PHE A 74 -5.38 -11.77 14.67
CA PHE A 74 -6.73 -12.31 14.74
C PHE A 74 -6.86 -13.62 13.97
N SER A 75 -6.42 -13.67 12.71
CA SER A 75 -6.50 -14.89 11.89
C SER A 75 -5.66 -16.04 12.43
N ALA A 76 -4.43 -15.75 12.88
CA ALA A 76 -3.56 -16.76 13.45
C ALA A 76 -4.16 -17.34 14.74
N ARG A 77 -4.69 -16.50 15.64
CA ARG A 77 -5.36 -16.94 16.86
C ARG A 77 -6.59 -17.78 16.57
N ARG A 78 -7.41 -17.34 15.61
CA ARG A 78 -8.61 -18.07 15.16
C ARG A 78 -8.26 -19.44 14.55
N GLY A 79 -7.18 -19.50 13.77
CA GLY A 79 -6.68 -20.74 13.17
C GLY A 79 -6.25 -21.77 14.22
N GLY A 80 -5.73 -21.34 15.37
CA GLY A 80 -5.34 -22.17 16.49
C GLY A 80 -6.49 -22.87 17.23
N GLY A 81 -7.74 -22.56 16.91
CA GLY A 81 -8.92 -23.38 17.19
C GLY A 81 -9.32 -23.50 18.66
N ARG A 82 -9.03 -22.52 19.52
CA ARG A 82 -9.46 -22.57 20.94
C ARG A 82 -10.96 -22.36 21.13
N GLY A 83 -11.66 -21.79 20.13
CA GLY A 83 -13.13 -21.59 20.18
C GLY A 83 -13.64 -20.67 21.30
N ASP A 84 -12.70 -20.00 22.01
CA ASP A 84 -12.96 -19.17 23.18
C ASP A 84 -13.27 -17.70 22.83
N GLY A 85 -13.27 -17.35 21.51
CA GLY A 85 -13.49 -15.99 21.05
C GLY A 85 -12.33 -15.03 21.34
N SER A 86 -11.19 -15.53 21.83
CA SER A 86 -10.03 -14.72 22.22
C SER A 86 -9.37 -14.00 21.04
N GLU A 87 -9.59 -14.46 19.82
CA GLU A 87 -9.18 -13.76 18.59
C GLU A 87 -9.81 -12.36 18.50
N ASN A 88 -11.04 -12.19 18.98
CA ASN A 88 -11.74 -10.91 18.98
C ASN A 88 -11.11 -9.84 19.89
N GLN A 89 -10.28 -10.26 20.84
CA GLN A 89 -9.49 -9.32 21.64
C GLN A 89 -8.48 -8.55 20.76
N TYR A 90 -7.94 -9.15 19.67
CA TYR A 90 -7.10 -8.45 18.72
C TYR A 90 -7.91 -7.49 17.82
N PHE A 91 -9.15 -7.85 17.47
CA PHE A 91 -10.04 -6.93 16.76
C PHE A 91 -10.34 -5.68 17.61
N THR A 92 -10.73 -5.89 18.88
CA THR A 92 -11.03 -4.77 19.79
C THR A 92 -9.78 -3.92 20.07
N ALA A 93 -8.62 -4.55 20.32
CA ALA A 93 -7.37 -3.82 20.53
C ALA A 93 -6.96 -3.00 19.30
N ALA A 94 -7.10 -3.57 18.10
CA ALA A 94 -6.84 -2.86 16.85
C ALA A 94 -7.82 -1.70 16.64
N ALA A 95 -9.11 -1.89 16.93
CA ALA A 95 -10.13 -0.84 16.86
C ALA A 95 -9.82 0.31 17.83
N ILE A 96 -9.46 0.02 19.08
CA ILE A 96 -9.03 1.03 20.07
C ILE A 96 -7.79 1.78 19.55
N GLY A 97 -6.76 1.05 19.10
CA GLY A 97 -5.56 1.65 18.53
C GLY A 97 -5.85 2.54 17.32
N ALA A 98 -6.74 2.08 16.43
CA ALA A 98 -7.17 2.83 15.27
C ALA A 98 -7.91 4.13 15.65
N VAL A 99 -8.82 4.07 16.61
CA VAL A 99 -9.54 5.27 17.10
C VAL A 99 -8.58 6.27 17.73
N ILE A 100 -7.62 5.80 18.54
CA ILE A 100 -6.60 6.69 19.14
C ILE A 100 -5.75 7.34 18.05
N LEU A 101 -5.20 6.57 17.12
CA LEU A 101 -4.37 7.10 16.03
C LEU A 101 -5.16 8.04 15.11
N ALA A 102 -6.40 7.69 14.79
CA ALA A 102 -7.29 8.53 14.00
C ALA A 102 -7.62 9.85 14.71
N ALA A 103 -7.90 9.81 16.00
CA ALA A 103 -8.16 11.02 16.80
C ALA A 103 -6.92 11.91 16.88
N LEU A 104 -5.74 11.35 17.10
CA LEU A 104 -4.47 12.10 17.13
C LEU A 104 -4.17 12.74 15.76
N ALA A 105 -4.32 11.97 14.66
CA ALA A 105 -4.13 12.51 13.32
C ALA A 105 -5.16 13.59 12.98
N TRP A 106 -6.41 13.40 13.40
CA TRP A 106 -7.49 14.35 13.22
C TRP A 106 -7.23 15.66 13.99
N ALA A 107 -6.87 15.57 15.26
CA ALA A 107 -6.47 16.73 16.06
C ALA A 107 -5.25 17.44 15.44
N GLY A 108 -4.26 16.68 14.97
CA GLY A 108 -3.09 17.22 14.28
C GLY A 108 -3.45 18.05 13.05
N ILE A 109 -4.36 17.56 12.21
CA ILE A 109 -4.83 18.30 11.03
C ILE A 109 -5.63 19.54 11.41
N TRP A 110 -6.49 19.46 12.43
CA TRP A 110 -7.25 20.65 12.88
C TRP A 110 -6.35 21.73 13.50
N CYS A 111 -5.34 21.35 14.26
CA CYS A 111 -4.47 22.30 14.97
C CYS A 111 -3.30 22.81 14.12
N PHE A 112 -2.76 21.98 13.22
CA PHE A 112 -1.49 22.23 12.54
C PHE A 112 -1.56 22.11 11.01
N GLU A 113 -2.73 22.23 10.38
CA GLU A 113 -2.90 22.09 8.92
C GLU A 113 -1.92 22.96 8.13
N GLY A 114 -1.88 24.28 8.43
CA GLY A 114 -1.01 25.22 7.72
C GLY A 114 0.47 24.84 7.82
N PRO A 115 1.03 24.70 9.04
CA PRO A 115 2.41 24.25 9.23
C PRO A 115 2.74 22.90 8.55
N ILE A 116 1.81 21.95 8.59
CA ILE A 116 2.00 20.63 7.95
C ILE A 116 2.06 20.77 6.43
N LEU A 117 1.13 21.49 5.82
CA LEU A 117 1.11 21.71 4.37
C LEU A 117 2.34 22.49 3.89
N THR A 118 2.76 23.52 4.64
CA THR A 118 4.00 24.27 4.36
C THR A 118 5.23 23.38 4.48
N PHE A 119 5.28 22.50 5.48
CA PHE A 119 6.36 21.51 5.61
C PHE A 119 6.44 20.57 4.39
N PHE A 120 5.30 20.22 3.79
CA PHE A 120 5.24 19.41 2.57
C PHE A 120 5.41 20.22 1.27
N GLY A 121 5.67 21.52 1.36
CA GLY A 121 6.07 22.34 0.23
C GLY A 121 5.01 23.32 -0.29
N ALA A 122 3.95 23.59 0.47
CA ALA A 122 3.01 24.65 0.12
C ALA A 122 3.68 26.03 0.32
N ASP A 123 3.69 26.82 -0.73
CA ASP A 123 3.86 28.27 -0.66
C ASP A 123 2.53 28.98 -0.37
N GLU A 124 2.51 30.30 -0.26
CA GLU A 124 1.28 31.04 0.07
C GLU A 124 0.13 30.79 -0.93
N SER A 125 0.42 30.63 -2.21
CA SER A 125 -0.59 30.41 -3.24
C SER A 125 -1.17 29.01 -3.19
N LEU A 126 -0.31 27.99 -3.03
CA LEU A 126 -0.70 26.59 -2.95
C LEU A 126 -1.37 26.24 -1.62
N LEU A 127 -0.98 26.93 -0.53
CA LEU A 127 -1.54 26.72 0.80
C LEU A 127 -3.05 26.95 0.82
N ALA A 128 -3.51 28.05 0.23
CA ALA A 128 -4.93 28.38 0.15
C ALA A 128 -5.74 27.32 -0.62
N LEU A 129 -5.20 26.83 -1.74
CA LEU A 129 -5.83 25.78 -2.55
C LEU A 129 -5.83 24.43 -1.84
N ALA A 130 -4.71 24.05 -1.23
CA ALA A 130 -4.59 22.81 -0.47
C ALA A 130 -5.55 22.78 0.74
N GLN A 131 -5.68 23.90 1.47
CA GLN A 131 -6.63 24.05 2.57
C GLN A 131 -8.08 23.98 2.08
N ARG A 132 -8.38 24.57 0.91
CA ARG A 132 -9.72 24.50 0.30
C ARG A 132 -10.09 23.07 -0.09
N TYR A 133 -9.14 22.29 -0.62
CA TYR A 133 -9.32 20.86 -0.88
C TYR A 133 -9.54 20.06 0.41
N MET A 134 -8.77 20.35 1.45
CA MET A 134 -8.85 19.64 2.73
C MET A 134 -10.09 19.99 3.56
N GLN A 135 -10.72 21.13 3.32
CA GLN A 135 -11.85 21.62 4.13
C GLN A 135 -13.00 20.60 4.26
N PRO A 136 -13.55 19.97 3.21
CA PRO A 136 -14.59 18.96 3.33
C PRO A 136 -14.06 17.60 3.83
N ILE A 137 -12.76 17.37 3.75
CA ILE A 137 -12.09 16.12 4.13
C ILE A 137 -11.84 16.08 5.63
N LYS A 138 -11.51 17.22 6.24
CA LYS A 138 -11.18 17.30 7.67
C LYS A 138 -12.21 16.64 8.60
N PRO A 139 -13.52 16.84 8.46
CA PRO A 139 -14.51 16.19 9.32
C PRO A 139 -14.50 14.66 9.25
N VAL A 140 -14.18 14.10 8.08
CA VAL A 140 -14.20 12.66 7.81
C VAL A 140 -12.81 12.03 7.79
N PHE A 141 -11.77 12.79 8.10
CA PHE A 141 -10.38 12.33 8.07
C PHE A 141 -10.12 11.01 8.83
N PRO A 142 -10.73 10.78 10.02
CA PRO A 142 -10.63 9.50 10.71
C PRO A 142 -11.10 8.30 9.92
N LEU A 143 -12.07 8.47 9.00
CA LEU A 143 -12.63 7.37 8.22
C LEU A 143 -11.61 6.71 7.28
N PHE A 144 -10.61 7.46 6.80
CA PHE A 144 -9.57 6.90 5.92
C PHE A 144 -8.75 5.82 6.63
N LEU A 145 -8.39 6.06 7.89
CA LEU A 145 -7.71 5.06 8.71
C LEU A 145 -8.63 3.89 9.05
N LEU A 146 -9.86 4.18 9.47
CA LEU A 146 -10.84 3.15 9.84
C LEU A 146 -11.23 2.26 8.65
N ASN A 147 -11.28 2.80 7.44
CA ASN A 147 -11.51 2.03 6.22
C ASN A 147 -10.41 0.98 6.01
N GLN A 148 -9.13 1.32 6.25
CA GLN A 148 -8.04 0.36 6.15
C GLN A 148 -8.09 -0.73 7.23
N LEU A 149 -8.44 -0.33 8.46
CA LEU A 149 -8.68 -1.29 9.55
C LEU A 149 -9.76 -2.29 9.15
N LEU A 150 -10.95 -1.80 8.77
CA LEU A 150 -12.08 -2.66 8.42
C LEU A 150 -11.78 -3.54 7.21
N ALA A 151 -11.19 -3.00 6.16
CA ALA A 151 -10.83 -3.77 4.97
C ALA A 151 -9.88 -4.94 5.32
N GLY A 152 -8.91 -4.72 6.22
CA GLY A 152 -8.02 -5.75 6.73
C GLY A 152 -8.78 -6.86 7.46
N PHE A 153 -9.66 -6.49 8.39
CA PHE A 153 -10.44 -7.46 9.17
C PHE A 153 -11.51 -8.17 8.33
N LEU A 154 -12.21 -7.51 7.42
CA LEU A 154 -13.19 -8.14 6.52
C LEU A 154 -12.57 -9.24 5.65
N ARG A 155 -11.35 -8.99 5.11
CA ARG A 155 -10.61 -10.02 4.35
C ARG A 155 -10.28 -11.23 5.24
N ASN A 156 -9.85 -10.98 6.46
CA ASN A 156 -9.47 -12.02 7.42
C ASN A 156 -10.67 -12.73 8.04
N ASP A 157 -11.85 -12.08 8.06
CA ASP A 157 -13.13 -12.68 8.47
C ASP A 157 -13.88 -13.39 7.32
N GLY A 158 -13.20 -13.61 6.18
CA GLY A 158 -13.73 -14.40 5.06
C GLY A 158 -14.64 -13.65 4.10
N ASN A 159 -14.67 -12.32 4.15
CA ASN A 159 -15.49 -11.48 3.27
C ASN A 159 -14.67 -10.47 2.42
N PRO A 160 -13.67 -10.96 1.62
CA PRO A 160 -12.85 -10.07 0.79
C PRO A 160 -13.67 -9.34 -0.28
N GLY A 161 -14.75 -9.94 -0.77
CA GLY A 161 -15.62 -9.34 -1.78
C GLY A 161 -16.29 -8.06 -1.27
N LEU A 162 -16.76 -8.03 -0.01
CA LEU A 162 -17.36 -6.81 0.56
C LEU A 162 -16.32 -5.70 0.73
N ALA A 163 -15.11 -6.03 1.16
CA ALA A 163 -14.02 -5.06 1.23
C ALA A 163 -13.71 -4.43 -0.14
N THR A 164 -13.76 -5.22 -1.22
CA THR A 164 -13.60 -4.71 -2.60
C THR A 164 -14.81 -3.89 -3.03
N MET A 165 -16.02 -4.37 -2.81
CA MET A 165 -17.25 -3.66 -3.18
C MET A 165 -17.38 -2.30 -2.49
N SER A 166 -16.90 -2.17 -1.24
CA SER A 166 -16.89 -0.90 -0.53
C SER A 166 -15.97 0.13 -1.19
N VAL A 167 -14.75 -0.29 -1.55
CA VAL A 167 -13.80 0.60 -2.25
C VAL A 167 -14.30 0.94 -3.66
N LEU A 168 -14.93 -0.03 -4.36
CA LEU A 168 -15.58 0.22 -5.66
C LEU A 168 -16.71 1.26 -5.52
N ALA A 169 -17.60 1.09 -4.54
CA ALA A 169 -18.73 2.00 -4.35
C ALA A 169 -18.26 3.43 -4.06
N GLY A 170 -17.29 3.59 -3.15
CA GLY A 170 -16.72 4.89 -2.83
C GLY A 170 -15.93 5.49 -3.98
N GLY A 171 -15.14 4.69 -4.70
CA GLY A 171 -14.33 5.15 -5.83
C GLY A 171 -15.18 5.52 -7.06
N ILE A 172 -16.23 4.75 -7.36
CA ILE A 172 -17.18 5.10 -8.43
C ILE A 172 -17.88 6.41 -8.09
N PHE A 173 -18.36 6.55 -6.85
CA PHE A 173 -18.96 7.82 -6.41
C PHE A 173 -17.96 8.97 -6.52
N ASN A 174 -16.71 8.79 -6.11
CA ASN A 174 -15.69 9.82 -6.20
C ASN A 174 -15.48 10.30 -7.63
N VAL A 175 -15.32 9.39 -8.61
CA VAL A 175 -15.16 9.74 -10.03
C VAL A 175 -16.35 10.58 -10.56
N PHE A 176 -17.58 10.16 -10.28
CA PHE A 176 -18.75 10.92 -10.69
C PHE A 176 -18.92 12.22 -9.90
N GLY A 177 -18.63 12.18 -8.60
CA GLY A 177 -18.69 13.32 -7.70
C GLY A 177 -17.66 14.39 -8.06
N ASP A 178 -16.44 14.01 -8.43
CA ASP A 178 -15.41 14.93 -8.90
C ASP A 178 -15.95 15.72 -10.11
N TYR A 179 -16.41 15.00 -11.14
CA TYR A 179 -16.99 15.70 -12.30
C TYR A 179 -18.13 16.61 -11.90
N PHE A 180 -19.11 16.11 -11.13
CA PHE A 180 -20.32 16.86 -10.79
C PHE A 180 -20.06 18.08 -9.91
N PHE A 181 -19.28 17.92 -8.85
CA PHE A 181 -19.01 19.03 -7.94
C PHE A 181 -17.99 20.03 -8.48
N VAL A 182 -17.00 19.56 -9.23
CA VAL A 182 -15.96 20.45 -9.78
C VAL A 182 -16.52 21.34 -10.87
N PHE A 183 -17.26 20.78 -11.86
CA PHE A 183 -17.70 21.52 -13.03
C PHE A 183 -19.16 21.99 -12.93
N PRO A 184 -20.20 21.16 -12.92
CA PRO A 184 -21.58 21.62 -12.88
C PRO A 184 -21.95 22.47 -11.65
N CYS A 185 -21.38 22.14 -10.48
CA CYS A 185 -21.60 22.90 -9.24
C CYS A 185 -20.60 24.06 -9.07
N ASP A 186 -19.61 24.18 -9.94
CA ASP A 186 -18.58 25.23 -9.91
C ASP A 186 -17.85 25.35 -8.55
N MET A 187 -17.68 24.21 -7.85
CA MET A 187 -17.02 24.17 -6.54
C MET A 187 -15.51 24.02 -6.64
N GLY A 188 -14.98 23.71 -7.83
CA GLY A 188 -13.55 23.57 -8.10
C GLY A 188 -12.85 22.58 -7.17
N VAL A 189 -11.70 22.99 -6.63
CA VAL A 189 -10.87 22.13 -5.75
C VAL A 189 -11.62 21.68 -4.49
N TYR A 190 -12.51 22.50 -3.93
CA TYR A 190 -13.38 22.11 -2.81
C TYR A 190 -14.31 20.95 -3.20
N GLY A 191 -14.87 20.99 -4.43
CA GLY A 191 -15.74 19.94 -4.96
C GLY A 191 -15.07 18.58 -5.05
N ALA A 192 -13.81 18.55 -5.50
CA ALA A 192 -12.99 17.33 -5.54
C ALA A 192 -12.74 16.78 -4.11
N GLY A 193 -12.39 17.65 -3.16
CA GLY A 193 -12.29 17.26 -1.76
C GLY A 193 -13.60 16.72 -1.18
N LEU A 194 -14.75 17.30 -1.57
CA LEU A 194 -16.07 16.85 -1.13
C LEU A 194 -16.43 15.48 -1.70
N ALA A 195 -16.14 15.22 -2.97
CA ALA A 195 -16.33 13.91 -3.60
C ALA A 195 -15.50 12.83 -2.91
N THR A 196 -14.24 13.13 -2.59
CA THR A 196 -13.33 12.25 -1.85
C THR A 196 -13.85 11.97 -0.42
N ALA A 197 -14.35 12.99 0.27
CA ALA A 197 -14.92 12.85 1.62
C ALA A 197 -16.16 11.95 1.62
N ILE A 198 -17.12 12.20 0.71
CA ILE A 198 -18.35 11.40 0.59
C ILE A 198 -18.01 9.98 0.14
N GLY A 199 -17.12 9.80 -0.84
CA GLY A 199 -16.67 8.49 -1.32
C GLY A 199 -16.06 7.64 -0.19
N SER A 200 -15.25 8.25 0.68
CA SER A 200 -14.72 7.58 1.88
C SER A 200 -15.82 7.19 2.86
N GLY A 201 -16.81 8.06 3.07
CA GLY A 201 -17.98 7.77 3.90
C GLY A 201 -18.83 6.62 3.35
N ILE A 202 -19.07 6.58 2.03
CA ILE A 202 -19.77 5.47 1.36
C ILE A 202 -19.00 4.17 1.56
N SER A 203 -17.67 4.17 1.35
CA SER A 203 -16.83 3.00 1.58
C SER A 203 -16.98 2.48 3.01
N PHE A 204 -16.94 3.37 3.99
CA PHE A 204 -17.11 3.02 5.41
C PHE A 204 -18.47 2.39 5.69
N LEU A 205 -19.56 3.03 5.24
CA LEU A 205 -20.91 2.54 5.44
C LEU A 205 -21.15 1.16 4.79
N VAL A 206 -20.63 0.95 3.58
CA VAL A 206 -20.71 -0.35 2.91
C VAL A 206 -19.95 -1.43 3.69
N MET A 207 -18.79 -1.11 4.28
CA MET A 207 -18.05 -2.07 5.13
C MET A 207 -18.84 -2.42 6.40
N LEU A 208 -19.58 -1.47 6.98
CA LEU A 208 -20.41 -1.73 8.15
C LEU A 208 -21.53 -2.77 7.91
N ILE A 209 -21.95 -2.99 6.66
CA ILE A 209 -22.91 -4.05 6.29
C ILE A 209 -22.41 -5.43 6.73
N HIS A 210 -21.07 -5.63 6.85
CA HIS A 210 -20.50 -6.87 7.34
C HIS A 210 -21.03 -7.25 8.73
N PHE A 211 -21.20 -6.26 9.62
CA PHE A 211 -21.60 -6.51 11.01
C PHE A 211 -23.07 -6.98 11.14
N VAL A 212 -23.92 -6.69 10.15
CA VAL A 212 -25.29 -7.18 10.07
C VAL A 212 -25.39 -8.51 9.32
N GLY A 213 -24.31 -8.87 8.57
CA GLY A 213 -24.25 -10.04 7.72
C GLY A 213 -24.04 -11.35 8.49
N ARG A 214 -24.56 -12.47 7.94
CA ARG A 214 -24.38 -13.81 8.52
C ARG A 214 -22.95 -14.32 8.56
N LYS A 215 -22.02 -13.68 7.83
CA LYS A 215 -20.60 -14.05 7.77
C LYS A 215 -19.77 -13.40 8.89
N ASN A 216 -20.35 -12.44 9.59
CA ASN A 216 -19.68 -11.69 10.64
C ASN A 216 -19.34 -12.57 11.86
N THR A 217 -18.06 -12.59 12.21
CA THR A 217 -17.59 -13.19 13.47
C THR A 217 -16.83 -12.19 14.33
N LEU A 218 -16.69 -10.95 13.84
CA LEU A 218 -16.05 -9.86 14.58
C LEU A 218 -16.96 -9.37 15.70
N ARG A 219 -16.44 -9.36 16.91
CA ARG A 219 -17.16 -8.89 18.11
C ARG A 219 -16.25 -8.01 18.94
N LEU A 220 -16.81 -6.94 19.49
CA LEU A 220 -16.12 -6.14 20.48
C LEU A 220 -16.17 -6.88 21.83
N VAL A 221 -15.02 -7.28 22.32
CA VAL A 221 -14.85 -7.98 23.59
C VAL A 221 -13.80 -7.23 24.44
N ARG A 222 -13.86 -7.33 25.76
CA ARG A 222 -12.87 -6.68 26.62
C ARG A 222 -11.48 -7.31 26.38
N PRO A 223 -10.49 -6.55 25.91
CA PRO A 223 -9.16 -7.11 25.68
C PRO A 223 -8.41 -7.23 27.00
N GLU A 224 -7.93 -8.43 27.28
CA GLU A 224 -6.96 -8.65 28.35
C GLU A 224 -5.60 -8.09 27.90
N ARG A 225 -4.86 -7.45 28.83
CA ARG A 225 -3.51 -6.90 28.56
C ARG A 225 -3.45 -6.07 27.28
N LEU A 226 -4.29 -5.04 27.20
CA LEU A 226 -4.43 -4.18 26.03
C LEU A 226 -3.07 -3.69 25.49
N GLY A 227 -2.17 -3.24 26.38
CA GLY A 227 -0.86 -2.72 26.00
C GLY A 227 0.01 -3.76 25.26
N GLU A 228 0.00 -5.02 25.71
CA GLU A 228 0.74 -6.10 25.05
C GLU A 228 0.17 -6.38 23.64
N LYS A 229 -1.16 -6.36 23.49
CA LYS A 229 -1.82 -6.56 22.20
C LYS A 229 -1.56 -5.40 21.24
N LEU A 230 -1.64 -4.16 21.70
CA LEU A 230 -1.30 -3.00 20.90
C LEU A 230 0.16 -3.06 20.44
N ARG A 231 1.09 -3.42 21.32
CA ARG A 231 2.49 -3.64 20.96
C ARG A 231 2.64 -4.73 19.91
N ALA A 232 1.98 -5.86 20.08
CA ALA A 232 2.03 -6.97 19.11
C ALA A 232 1.47 -6.55 17.75
N ILE A 233 0.36 -5.81 17.71
CA ILE A 233 -0.26 -5.25 16.51
C ILE A 233 0.72 -4.30 15.82
N SER A 234 1.30 -3.36 16.57
CA SER A 234 2.26 -2.39 16.03
C SER A 234 3.50 -3.07 15.46
N VAL A 235 4.08 -4.03 16.18
CA VAL A 235 5.26 -4.79 15.70
C VAL A 235 4.95 -5.57 14.44
N THR A 236 3.76 -6.20 14.37
CA THR A 236 3.35 -6.99 13.20
C THR A 236 3.05 -6.11 11.98
N GLY A 237 2.39 -4.97 12.19
CA GLY A 237 2.00 -4.06 11.13
C GLY A 237 3.08 -3.07 10.70
N PHE A 238 4.14 -2.87 11.52
CA PHE A 238 5.16 -1.84 11.33
C PHE A 238 5.83 -1.90 9.96
N SER A 239 6.12 -3.09 9.48
CA SER A 239 6.79 -3.27 8.18
C SER A 239 5.99 -2.67 7.02
N THR A 240 4.67 -2.82 7.04
CA THR A 240 3.78 -2.27 6.01
C THR A 240 3.70 -0.74 6.11
N PHE A 241 3.54 -0.22 7.33
CA PHE A 241 3.59 1.22 7.59
C PHE A 241 4.90 1.85 7.10
N PHE A 242 6.04 1.23 7.45
CA PHE A 242 7.36 1.76 7.14
C PHE A 242 7.63 1.83 5.63
N VAL A 243 7.14 0.84 4.85
CA VAL A 243 7.33 0.84 3.39
C VAL A 243 6.76 2.10 2.75
N ASP A 244 5.55 2.51 3.12
CA ASP A 244 4.90 3.68 2.53
C ASP A 244 5.60 5.00 2.93
N VAL A 245 6.00 5.12 4.20
CA VAL A 245 6.77 6.27 4.68
C VAL A 245 8.12 6.36 3.98
N ALA A 246 8.82 5.23 3.88
CA ALA A 246 10.11 5.15 3.23
C ALA A 246 10.05 5.50 1.73
N MET A 247 8.98 5.13 1.04
CA MET A 247 8.76 5.50 -0.37
C MET A 247 8.77 7.01 -0.57
N GLY A 248 8.12 7.76 0.31
CA GLY A 248 8.15 9.23 0.26
C GLY A 248 9.56 9.79 0.41
N ILE A 249 10.32 9.28 1.38
CA ILE A 249 11.72 9.70 1.62
C ILE A 249 12.60 9.37 0.41
N LEU A 250 12.47 8.16 -0.13
CA LEU A 250 13.25 7.75 -1.31
C LEU A 250 12.94 8.60 -2.54
N THR A 251 11.69 8.94 -2.77
CA THR A 251 11.29 9.81 -3.89
C THR A 251 11.98 11.16 -3.80
N VAL A 252 11.98 11.79 -2.63
CA VAL A 252 12.69 13.05 -2.41
C VAL A 252 14.19 12.90 -2.63
N LEU A 253 14.76 11.81 -2.13
CA LEU A 253 16.20 11.54 -2.27
C LEU A 253 16.60 11.32 -3.74
N PHE A 254 15.83 10.53 -4.48
CA PHE A 254 16.03 10.32 -5.92
C PHE A 254 15.92 11.65 -6.69
N ASN A 255 14.86 12.42 -6.46
CA ASN A 255 14.64 13.70 -7.13
C ASN A 255 15.83 14.64 -6.94
N ARG A 256 16.34 14.75 -5.69
CA ARG A 256 17.53 15.55 -5.39
C ARG A 256 18.78 15.07 -6.13
N GLN A 257 19.02 13.76 -6.17
CA GLN A 257 20.19 13.20 -6.84
C GLN A 257 20.08 13.31 -8.38
N ILE A 258 18.90 13.08 -8.95
CA ILE A 258 18.66 13.27 -10.39
C ILE A 258 18.95 14.72 -10.79
N MET A 259 18.37 15.68 -10.08
CA MET A 259 18.57 17.10 -10.38
C MET A 259 20.03 17.53 -10.22
N ARG A 260 20.71 16.99 -9.20
CA ARG A 260 22.14 17.29 -8.95
C ARG A 260 23.07 16.77 -10.04
N TRP A 261 22.86 15.55 -10.53
CA TRP A 261 23.80 14.84 -11.37
C TRP A 261 23.41 14.73 -12.85
N LEU A 262 22.11 14.74 -13.16
CA LEU A 262 21.56 14.39 -14.49
C LEU A 262 20.68 15.48 -15.10
N GLY A 263 20.16 16.39 -14.28
CA GLY A 263 19.36 17.52 -14.74
C GLY A 263 17.87 17.22 -15.03
N SER A 264 17.19 18.21 -15.63
CA SER A 264 15.73 18.23 -15.81
C SER A 264 15.21 17.17 -16.79
N ASP A 265 15.94 16.85 -17.85
CA ASP A 265 15.51 15.86 -18.85
C ASP A 265 15.43 14.45 -18.24
N ALA A 266 16.43 14.09 -17.41
CA ALA A 266 16.42 12.83 -16.67
C ALA A 266 15.30 12.80 -15.61
N MET A 267 15.00 13.93 -14.98
CA MET A 267 13.87 14.07 -14.07
C MET A 267 12.53 13.87 -14.78
N ALA A 268 12.38 14.37 -15.99
CA ALA A 268 11.20 14.14 -16.82
C ALA A 268 10.99 12.65 -17.15
N VAL A 269 12.06 11.89 -17.37
CA VAL A 269 11.99 10.42 -17.56
C VAL A 269 11.63 9.70 -16.28
N TYR A 270 12.05 10.18 -15.11
CA TYR A 270 11.81 9.53 -13.82
C TYR A 270 10.32 9.52 -13.42
N GLY A 271 9.55 10.53 -13.79
CA GLY A 271 8.11 10.58 -13.53
C GLY A 271 7.36 9.33 -14.03
N PRO A 272 7.42 9.01 -15.34
CA PRO A 272 6.89 7.74 -15.88
C PRO A 272 7.41 6.48 -15.19
N ILE A 273 8.69 6.43 -14.81
CA ILE A 273 9.26 5.28 -14.10
C ILE A 273 8.58 5.08 -12.75
N ILE A 274 8.32 6.14 -11.99
CA ILE A 274 7.59 6.06 -10.72
C ILE A 274 6.21 5.47 -10.94
N GLN A 275 5.47 5.93 -11.94
CA GLN A 275 4.13 5.43 -12.23
C GLN A 275 4.13 3.94 -12.55
N ILE A 276 5.05 3.48 -13.41
CA ILE A 276 5.19 2.06 -13.73
C ILE A 276 5.54 1.24 -12.49
N SER A 277 6.50 1.73 -11.68
CA SER A 277 6.88 1.08 -10.43
C SER A 277 5.70 0.97 -9.47
N THR A 278 4.84 2.00 -9.39
CA THR A 278 3.63 1.98 -8.57
C THR A 278 2.67 0.88 -9.03
N PHE A 279 2.43 0.74 -10.33
CA PHE A 279 1.60 -0.37 -10.85
C PHE A 279 2.21 -1.74 -10.56
N ALA A 280 3.51 -1.92 -10.75
CA ALA A 280 4.20 -3.17 -10.42
C ALA A 280 4.09 -3.50 -8.92
N GLN A 281 4.19 -2.49 -8.06
CA GLN A 281 4.01 -2.62 -6.61
C GLN A 281 2.56 -2.95 -6.23
N CYS A 282 1.56 -2.31 -6.87
CA CYS A 282 0.15 -2.63 -6.66
C CYS A 282 -0.17 -4.11 -6.95
N CYS A 283 0.45 -4.68 -8.00
CA CYS A 283 0.34 -6.10 -8.28
C CYS A 283 0.91 -6.95 -7.13
N ALA A 284 2.09 -6.61 -6.62
CA ALA A 284 2.74 -7.32 -5.52
C ALA A 284 1.95 -7.22 -4.20
N TYR A 285 1.44 -6.02 -3.87
CA TYR A 285 0.56 -5.80 -2.72
C TYR A 285 -0.71 -6.63 -2.81
N SER A 286 -1.31 -6.72 -4.00
CA SER A 286 -2.52 -7.53 -4.23
C SER A 286 -2.28 -9.01 -3.96
N VAL A 287 -1.14 -9.56 -4.39
CA VAL A 287 -0.73 -10.94 -4.09
C VAL A 287 -0.50 -11.12 -2.59
N GLY A 288 0.16 -10.16 -1.93
CA GLY A 288 0.40 -10.17 -0.49
C GLY A 288 -0.89 -10.18 0.31
N GLN A 289 -1.78 -9.23 0.05
CA GLN A 289 -3.07 -9.08 0.74
C GLN A 289 -4.01 -10.28 0.49
N ALA A 290 -3.96 -10.90 -0.68
CA ALA A 290 -4.73 -12.11 -0.99
C ALA A 290 -4.24 -13.34 -0.24
N SER A 291 -2.92 -13.50 -0.14
CA SER A 291 -2.29 -14.67 0.48
C SER A 291 -2.32 -14.62 2.00
N GLN A 292 -2.23 -13.43 2.59
CA GLN A 292 -2.04 -13.20 4.01
C GLN A 292 -3.13 -13.83 4.88
N PRO A 293 -4.45 -13.66 4.62
CA PRO A 293 -5.50 -14.30 5.41
C PRO A 293 -5.46 -15.82 5.35
N ILE A 294 -5.12 -16.36 4.16
CA ILE A 294 -5.03 -17.82 3.96
C ILE A 294 -3.86 -18.39 4.76
N ILE A 295 -2.69 -17.74 4.67
CA ILE A 295 -1.47 -18.19 5.32
C ILE A 295 -1.59 -18.06 6.83
N SER A 296 -2.03 -16.91 7.36
CA SER A 296 -2.10 -16.66 8.80
C SER A 296 -3.09 -17.58 9.51
N MET A 297 -4.26 -17.82 8.91
CA MET A 297 -5.25 -18.76 9.43
C MET A 297 -4.71 -20.21 9.48
N ASN A 298 -4.05 -20.65 8.40
CA ASN A 298 -3.47 -21.98 8.32
C ASN A 298 -2.19 -22.13 9.18
N TYR A 299 -1.48 -21.02 9.44
CA TYR A 299 -0.37 -21.00 10.36
C TYR A 299 -0.84 -21.28 11.80
N GLY A 300 -1.88 -20.58 12.26
CA GLY A 300 -2.48 -20.85 13.56
C GLY A 300 -3.03 -22.28 13.70
N ALA A 301 -3.54 -22.85 12.60
CA ALA A 301 -4.04 -24.23 12.55
C ALA A 301 -2.94 -25.29 12.36
N ALA A 302 -1.66 -24.90 12.33
CA ALA A 302 -0.50 -25.79 12.09
C ALA A 302 -0.62 -26.62 10.78
N LYS A 303 -1.28 -26.07 9.74
CA LYS A 303 -1.49 -26.73 8.44
C LYS A 303 -0.41 -26.35 7.42
N ALA A 304 0.84 -26.76 7.66
CA ALA A 304 2.01 -26.41 6.83
C ALA A 304 1.84 -26.75 5.35
N GLY A 305 1.18 -27.84 5.00
CA GLY A 305 0.92 -28.22 3.61
C GLY A 305 0.10 -27.18 2.86
N ARG A 306 -0.92 -26.59 3.49
CA ARG A 306 -1.77 -25.56 2.91
C ARG A 306 -1.02 -24.23 2.75
N ILE A 307 -0.16 -23.89 3.72
CA ILE A 307 0.71 -22.72 3.64
C ILE A 307 1.65 -22.84 2.43
N ARG A 308 2.32 -24.01 2.28
CA ARG A 308 3.23 -24.24 1.13
C ARG A 308 2.50 -24.20 -0.20
N GLN A 309 1.27 -24.71 -0.28
CA GLN A 309 0.45 -24.65 -1.49
C GLN A 309 0.06 -23.19 -1.83
N THR A 310 -0.36 -22.40 -0.84
CA THR A 310 -0.66 -20.97 -1.02
C THR A 310 0.59 -20.19 -1.44
N LEU A 311 1.72 -20.42 -0.76
CA LEU A 311 3.00 -19.80 -1.09
C LEU A 311 3.42 -20.11 -2.54
N ARG A 312 3.27 -21.35 -3.00
CA ARG A 312 3.59 -21.72 -4.38
C ARG A 312 2.74 -20.96 -5.40
N LEU A 313 1.43 -20.85 -5.17
CA LEU A 313 0.53 -20.08 -6.04
C LEU A 313 0.91 -18.60 -6.04
N ALA A 314 1.20 -18.04 -4.88
CA ALA A 314 1.63 -16.64 -4.75
C ALA A 314 2.94 -16.39 -5.49
N LEU A 315 3.93 -17.28 -5.36
CA LEU A 315 5.21 -17.15 -6.08
C LEU A 315 5.04 -17.24 -7.59
N TYR A 316 4.15 -18.11 -8.10
CA TYR A 316 3.85 -18.14 -9.53
C TYR A 316 3.20 -16.83 -10.01
N THR A 317 2.29 -16.27 -9.23
CA THR A 317 1.65 -15.00 -9.57
C THR A 317 2.66 -13.84 -9.51
N VAL A 318 3.53 -13.82 -8.50
CA VAL A 318 4.63 -12.85 -8.39
C VAL A 318 5.57 -12.96 -9.58
N ALA A 319 6.00 -14.18 -9.95
CA ALA A 319 6.86 -14.41 -11.11
C ALA A 319 6.22 -13.94 -12.42
N PHE A 320 4.92 -14.19 -12.59
CA PHE A 320 4.18 -13.70 -13.75
C PHE A 320 4.26 -12.18 -13.87
N PHE A 321 3.96 -11.43 -12.78
CA PHE A 321 4.03 -9.97 -12.80
C PHE A 321 5.47 -9.46 -12.94
N SER A 322 6.44 -10.13 -12.31
CA SER A 322 7.85 -9.81 -12.48
C SER A 322 8.27 -9.89 -13.95
N ILE A 323 7.95 -10.99 -14.60
CA ILE A 323 8.27 -11.20 -16.04
C ILE A 323 7.52 -10.19 -16.90
N PHE A 324 6.22 -9.98 -16.65
CA PHE A 324 5.37 -9.07 -17.41
C PHE A 324 5.92 -7.63 -17.41
N TRP A 325 6.13 -7.06 -16.22
CA TRP A 325 6.61 -5.69 -16.08
C TRP A 325 8.05 -5.51 -16.59
N THR A 326 8.91 -6.50 -16.38
CA THR A 326 10.29 -6.48 -16.90
C THR A 326 10.30 -6.54 -18.42
N ALA A 327 9.60 -7.51 -19.01
CA ALA A 327 9.56 -7.67 -20.46
C ALA A 327 8.97 -6.45 -21.16
N LEU A 328 7.88 -5.90 -20.64
CA LEU A 328 7.25 -4.70 -21.18
C LEU A 328 8.19 -3.48 -21.13
N SER A 329 8.90 -3.29 -20.01
CA SER A 329 9.83 -2.17 -19.85
C SER A 329 11.10 -2.29 -20.70
N LEU A 330 11.59 -3.51 -20.91
CA LEU A 330 12.76 -3.74 -21.75
C LEU A 330 12.43 -3.65 -23.25
N ALA A 331 11.25 -4.16 -23.65
CA ALA A 331 10.83 -4.20 -25.05
C ALA A 331 10.34 -2.84 -25.57
N CYS A 332 9.55 -2.14 -24.77
CA CYS A 332 8.83 -0.94 -25.21
C CYS A 332 9.07 0.30 -24.31
N PRO A 333 10.31 0.71 -24.02
CA PRO A 333 10.58 1.81 -23.10
C PRO A 333 9.97 3.15 -23.57
N ASN A 334 9.99 3.44 -24.89
CA ASN A 334 9.41 4.66 -25.44
C ASN A 334 7.87 4.69 -25.37
N PHE A 335 7.20 3.55 -25.27
CA PHE A 335 5.76 3.47 -25.09
C PHE A 335 5.34 4.15 -23.78
N TYR A 336 6.04 3.90 -22.68
CA TYR A 336 5.77 4.56 -21.41
C TYR A 336 5.89 6.07 -21.49
N ILE A 337 6.97 6.57 -22.08
CA ILE A 337 7.18 8.02 -22.20
C ILE A 337 6.03 8.67 -22.96
N ARG A 338 5.63 8.09 -24.09
CA ARG A 338 4.56 8.63 -24.95
C ARG A 338 3.17 8.56 -24.32
N ILE A 339 2.93 7.68 -23.36
CA ILE A 339 1.66 7.66 -22.60
C ILE A 339 1.57 8.86 -21.66
N PHE A 340 2.68 9.22 -21.01
CA PHE A 340 2.66 10.22 -19.95
C PHE A 340 3.00 11.63 -20.41
N MET A 341 3.68 11.77 -21.57
CA MET A 341 4.05 13.08 -22.10
C MET A 341 4.27 13.07 -23.61
N SER A 342 4.32 14.29 -24.20
CA SER A 342 4.85 14.53 -25.55
C SER A 342 6.36 14.75 -25.44
N PRO A 343 7.21 13.74 -25.74
CA PRO A 343 8.63 13.82 -25.44
C PRO A 343 9.39 14.67 -26.46
N THR A 344 10.41 15.39 -25.98
CA THR A 344 11.39 16.04 -26.85
C THR A 344 12.38 15.02 -27.43
N PRO A 345 13.10 15.36 -28.54
CA PRO A 345 14.15 14.50 -29.08
C PRO A 345 15.23 14.14 -28.04
N ALA A 346 15.59 15.08 -27.15
CA ALA A 346 16.55 14.86 -26.07
C ALA A 346 16.06 13.81 -25.08
N ILE A 347 14.80 13.88 -24.65
CA ILE A 347 14.19 12.88 -23.76
C ILE A 347 14.15 11.51 -24.43
N LEU A 348 13.76 11.41 -25.70
CA LEU A 348 13.74 10.14 -26.44
C LEU A 348 15.11 9.49 -26.60
N ALA A 349 16.17 10.29 -26.62
CA ALA A 349 17.54 9.76 -26.71
C ALA A 349 18.00 9.08 -25.42
N ILE A 350 17.62 9.60 -24.24
CA ILE A 350 18.08 9.09 -22.94
C ILE A 350 17.12 8.09 -22.29
N ALA A 351 15.82 8.23 -22.53
CA ALA A 351 14.77 7.46 -21.85
C ALA A 351 14.93 5.93 -21.98
N PRO A 352 15.25 5.34 -23.14
CA PRO A 352 15.37 3.89 -23.25
C PRO A 352 16.45 3.30 -22.36
N ALA A 353 17.60 3.96 -22.25
CA ALA A 353 18.72 3.52 -21.42
C ALA A 353 18.33 3.58 -19.93
N ILE A 354 17.73 4.68 -19.50
CA ILE A 354 17.29 4.90 -18.11
C ILE A 354 16.23 3.87 -17.72
N ILE A 355 15.16 3.73 -18.53
CA ILE A 355 14.03 2.83 -18.24
C ILE A 355 14.51 1.38 -18.20
N ARG A 356 15.33 0.93 -19.16
CA ARG A 356 15.85 -0.43 -19.18
C ARG A 356 16.73 -0.73 -17.98
N THR A 357 17.60 0.21 -17.59
CA THR A 357 18.45 0.05 -16.42
C THR A 357 17.63 -0.06 -15.14
N TYR A 358 16.66 0.85 -14.94
CA TYR A 358 15.80 0.80 -13.77
C TYR A 358 14.91 -0.45 -13.75
N ALA A 359 14.41 -0.91 -14.90
CA ALA A 359 13.57 -2.09 -15.05
C ALA A 359 14.24 -3.40 -14.60
N LEU A 360 15.58 -3.44 -14.46
CA LEU A 360 16.28 -4.57 -13.86
C LEU A 360 15.90 -4.78 -12.38
N SER A 361 15.22 -3.82 -11.75
CA SER A 361 14.64 -3.99 -10.41
C SER A 361 13.36 -4.84 -10.41
N PHE A 362 12.57 -4.83 -11.50
CA PHE A 362 11.24 -5.44 -11.57
C PHE A 362 11.22 -6.97 -11.46
N PRO A 363 12.25 -7.75 -11.84
CA PRO A 363 12.28 -9.18 -11.59
C PRO A 363 12.15 -9.55 -10.12
N LEU A 364 12.69 -8.74 -9.21
CA LEU A 364 12.82 -9.04 -7.78
C LEU A 364 11.91 -8.17 -6.88
N LEU A 365 11.51 -6.99 -7.35
CA LEU A 365 10.65 -6.06 -6.64
C LEU A 365 9.35 -6.70 -6.14
N PRO A 366 8.55 -7.43 -6.95
CA PRO A 366 7.32 -8.05 -6.47
C PRO A 366 7.58 -9.15 -5.43
N LEU A 367 8.70 -9.88 -5.55
CA LEU A 367 9.09 -10.91 -4.57
C LEU A 367 9.39 -10.29 -3.19
N ASN A 368 10.19 -9.24 -3.16
CA ASN A 368 10.56 -8.56 -1.92
C ASN A 368 9.34 -7.94 -1.22
N ILE A 369 8.43 -7.32 -1.97
CA ILE A 369 7.17 -6.80 -1.42
C ILE A 369 6.29 -7.92 -0.87
N PHE A 370 6.04 -8.96 -1.66
CA PHE A 370 5.24 -10.11 -1.25
C PHE A 370 5.79 -10.77 0.01
N SER A 371 7.11 -10.85 0.14
CA SER A 371 7.78 -11.50 1.27
C SER A 371 7.45 -10.86 2.62
N THR A 372 7.22 -9.55 2.67
CA THR A 372 6.84 -8.85 3.92
C THR A 372 5.48 -9.35 4.43
N TYR A 373 4.51 -9.50 3.54
CA TYR A 373 3.20 -10.08 3.86
C TYR A 373 3.29 -11.54 4.28
N TYR A 374 4.14 -12.32 3.58
CA TYR A 374 4.39 -13.72 3.94
C TYR A 374 4.99 -13.85 5.35
N PHE A 375 6.04 -13.08 5.67
CA PHE A 375 6.68 -13.11 6.98
C PHE A 375 5.74 -12.65 8.10
N GLN A 376 4.92 -11.62 7.86
CA GLN A 376 3.89 -11.22 8.81
C GLN A 376 2.89 -12.36 9.04
N ALA A 377 2.41 -13.01 7.98
CA ALA A 377 1.41 -14.08 8.06
C ALA A 377 1.89 -15.33 8.80
N ILE A 378 3.20 -15.64 8.77
CA ILE A 378 3.82 -16.74 9.51
C ILE A 378 4.42 -16.30 10.85
N MET A 379 3.98 -15.17 11.42
CA MET A 379 4.42 -14.63 12.71
C MET A 379 5.95 -14.43 12.82
N LYS A 380 6.57 -13.91 11.75
CA LYS A 380 7.99 -13.52 11.70
C LYS A 380 8.14 -12.03 11.38
N PRO A 381 7.57 -11.11 12.20
CA PRO A 381 7.59 -9.67 11.92
C PRO A 381 9.01 -9.09 11.84
N GLY A 382 9.98 -9.66 12.55
CA GLY A 382 11.38 -9.23 12.45
C GLY A 382 11.98 -9.43 11.06
N ALA A 383 11.63 -10.53 10.36
CA ALA A 383 12.06 -10.73 8.98
C ALA A 383 11.39 -9.75 8.01
N ALA A 384 10.10 -9.48 8.19
CA ALA A 384 9.39 -8.47 7.45
C ALA A 384 9.99 -7.07 7.66
N PHE A 385 10.35 -6.73 8.90
CA PHE A 385 11.00 -5.47 9.27
C PHE A 385 12.34 -5.30 8.54
N ILE A 386 13.21 -6.34 8.56
CA ILE A 386 14.52 -6.29 7.88
C ILE A 386 14.34 -6.02 6.38
N VAL A 387 13.44 -6.76 5.71
CA VAL A 387 13.16 -6.55 4.28
C VAL A 387 12.66 -5.12 4.02
N SER A 388 11.70 -4.65 4.82
CA SER A 388 11.09 -3.32 4.65
C SER A 388 12.10 -2.19 4.86
N VAL A 389 12.92 -2.25 5.91
CA VAL A 389 13.89 -1.22 6.24
C VAL A 389 15.08 -1.25 5.28
N ALA A 390 15.60 -2.44 4.96
CA ALA A 390 16.70 -2.57 4.02
C ALA A 390 16.32 -2.03 2.64
N ARG A 391 15.14 -2.47 2.12
CA ARG A 391 14.63 -2.04 0.82
C ARG A 391 14.20 -0.58 0.81
N GLY A 392 13.47 -0.17 1.84
CA GLY A 392 12.78 1.12 1.88
C GLY A 392 13.70 2.30 2.24
N LEU A 393 14.83 2.09 2.88
CA LEU A 393 15.66 3.22 3.32
C LEU A 393 17.16 2.90 3.36
N VAL A 394 17.59 1.82 4.02
CA VAL A 394 19.01 1.64 4.34
C VAL A 394 19.83 1.32 3.09
N VAL A 395 19.53 0.22 2.42
CA VAL A 395 20.30 -0.20 1.22
C VAL A 395 20.03 0.78 0.06
N SER A 396 18.78 1.09 -0.21
CA SER A 396 18.41 2.01 -1.29
C SER A 396 18.96 3.41 -1.07
N GLY A 397 18.81 3.98 0.14
CA GLY A 397 19.32 5.31 0.46
C GLY A 397 20.84 5.43 0.33
N VAL A 398 21.58 4.43 0.85
CA VAL A 398 23.04 4.38 0.69
C VAL A 398 23.44 4.30 -0.77
N LEU A 399 22.80 3.44 -1.56
CA LEU A 399 23.15 3.28 -2.98
C LEU A 399 22.77 4.50 -3.82
N ILE A 400 21.64 5.17 -3.55
CA ILE A 400 21.24 6.41 -4.22
C ILE A 400 22.28 7.52 -3.99
N LEU A 401 22.88 7.59 -2.81
CA LEU A 401 23.91 8.58 -2.50
C LEU A 401 25.29 8.19 -3.02
N ALA A 402 25.67 6.92 -2.86
CA ALA A 402 27.02 6.46 -3.13
C ALA A 402 27.29 6.18 -4.61
N LEU A 403 26.38 5.55 -5.34
CA LEU A 403 26.61 5.14 -6.72
C LEU A 403 26.94 6.29 -7.67
N PRO A 404 26.21 7.42 -7.67
CA PRO A 404 26.55 8.54 -8.54
C PRO A 404 27.92 9.14 -8.22
N ALA A 405 28.29 9.15 -6.94
CA ALA A 405 29.56 9.73 -6.50
C ALA A 405 30.78 8.85 -6.84
N VAL A 406 30.62 7.52 -6.86
CA VAL A 406 31.73 6.57 -7.06
C VAL A 406 31.84 6.11 -8.51
N LEU A 407 30.70 5.82 -9.17
CA LEU A 407 30.63 5.20 -10.49
C LEU A 407 30.14 6.15 -11.59
N GLY A 408 29.86 7.43 -11.23
CA GLY A 408 29.33 8.44 -12.16
C GLY A 408 27.81 8.51 -12.20
N ALA A 409 27.31 9.62 -12.75
CA ALA A 409 25.91 10.04 -12.68
C ALA A 409 24.88 8.96 -13.10
N ASN A 410 25.14 8.25 -14.19
CA ASN A 410 24.24 7.22 -14.70
C ASN A 410 24.12 5.99 -13.81
N ALA A 411 25.07 5.76 -12.90
CA ALA A 411 25.00 4.66 -11.93
C ALA A 411 23.85 4.84 -10.92
N LEU A 412 23.26 6.04 -10.81
CA LEU A 412 22.09 6.30 -10.00
C LEU A 412 20.94 5.33 -10.34
N TRP A 413 20.75 5.01 -11.61
CA TRP A 413 19.66 4.13 -12.08
C TRP A 413 19.84 2.66 -11.67
N LEU A 414 21.06 2.26 -11.26
CA LEU A 414 21.35 0.93 -10.72
C LEU A 414 21.01 0.82 -9.22
N ALA A 415 20.75 1.91 -8.54
CA ALA A 415 20.47 1.88 -7.09
C ALA A 415 19.32 0.94 -6.72
N MET A 416 18.19 1.01 -7.43
CA MET A 416 17.06 0.10 -7.16
C MET A 416 17.32 -1.34 -7.61
N PRO A 417 17.86 -1.63 -8.81
CA PRO A 417 18.25 -3.00 -9.18
C PRO A 417 19.15 -3.69 -8.16
N ILE A 418 20.19 -3.01 -7.71
CA ILE A 418 21.13 -3.56 -6.72
C ILE A 418 20.43 -3.73 -5.36
N THR A 419 19.63 -2.75 -4.94
CA THR A 419 18.82 -2.87 -3.71
C THR A 419 17.93 -4.11 -3.74
N GLU A 420 17.13 -4.28 -4.81
CA GLU A 420 16.23 -5.41 -4.92
C GLU A 420 16.98 -6.75 -4.94
N LEU A 421 18.17 -6.81 -5.56
CA LEU A 421 19.02 -7.99 -5.57
C LEU A 421 19.54 -8.35 -4.18
N LEU A 422 20.12 -7.39 -3.47
CA LEU A 422 20.67 -7.61 -2.13
C LEU A 422 19.59 -8.03 -1.14
N VAL A 423 18.43 -7.37 -1.20
CA VAL A 423 17.29 -7.71 -0.35
C VAL A 423 16.71 -9.07 -0.71
N ALA A 424 16.65 -9.44 -2.01
CA ALA A 424 16.16 -10.73 -2.45
C ALA A 424 17.01 -11.90 -1.97
N ILE A 425 18.34 -11.73 -1.85
CA ILE A 425 19.23 -12.75 -1.28
C ILE A 425 18.76 -13.09 0.15
N TYR A 426 18.58 -12.07 0.99
CA TYR A 426 18.06 -12.26 2.35
C TYR A 426 16.64 -12.86 2.34
N THR A 427 15.77 -12.31 1.51
CA THR A 427 14.37 -12.74 1.36
C THR A 427 14.27 -14.23 1.06
N VAL A 428 14.98 -14.70 0.04
CA VAL A 428 14.97 -16.12 -0.37
C VAL A 428 15.54 -17.03 0.71
N ALA A 429 16.65 -16.62 1.35
CA ALA A 429 17.25 -17.38 2.45
C ALA A 429 16.29 -17.50 3.65
N ALA A 430 15.68 -16.38 4.06
CA ALA A 430 14.72 -16.33 5.16
C ALA A 430 13.44 -17.11 4.84
N MET A 431 12.89 -16.98 3.62
CA MET A 431 11.73 -17.75 3.18
C MET A 431 12.01 -19.26 3.21
N LYS A 432 13.14 -19.72 2.68
CA LYS A 432 13.55 -21.13 2.74
C LYS A 432 13.65 -21.62 4.16
N LYS A 433 14.33 -20.84 5.04
CA LYS A 433 14.49 -21.19 6.46
C LYS A 433 13.14 -21.34 7.16
N TYR A 434 12.30 -20.32 7.12
CA TYR A 434 11.04 -20.31 7.87
C TYR A 434 9.97 -21.22 7.26
N THR A 435 9.98 -21.46 5.95
CA THR A 435 9.06 -22.44 5.32
C THR A 435 9.40 -23.88 5.70
N LYS A 436 10.69 -24.19 5.98
CA LYS A 436 11.10 -25.51 6.49
C LYS A 436 10.65 -25.74 7.94
N THR A 437 10.64 -24.70 8.77
CA THR A 437 10.29 -24.74 10.20
C THR A 437 8.83 -24.38 10.48
N LEU A 438 7.94 -24.50 9.47
CA LEU A 438 6.51 -24.28 9.68
C LEU A 438 5.95 -25.34 10.64
N PRO A 439 5.04 -24.96 11.58
CA PRO A 439 4.45 -25.87 12.54
C PRO A 439 3.72 -27.00 11.82
N ALA A 440 3.99 -28.25 12.22
CA ALA A 440 3.32 -29.44 11.72
C ALA A 440 2.06 -29.76 12.53
N THR A 441 1.16 -30.56 11.93
CA THR A 441 -0.06 -30.99 12.62
C THR A 441 0.30 -31.76 13.92
N GLY A 442 0.04 -31.16 15.07
CA GLY A 442 0.46 -31.66 16.38
C GLY A 442 1.16 -30.62 17.25
N ASP A 443 1.85 -29.65 16.63
CA ASP A 443 2.46 -28.53 17.36
C ASP A 443 1.38 -27.45 17.59
N ARG A 444 0.81 -27.42 18.79
CA ARG A 444 -0.14 -26.34 19.18
C ARG A 444 0.67 -25.12 19.59
N LEU A 445 0.42 -23.98 18.88
CA LEU A 445 0.91 -22.65 19.21
C LEU A 445 0.18 -22.06 20.43
#